data_3f9cb86ace8884457ffc5fa5b6f40ffb
#
_entry.id   3f9cb86ace8884457ffc5fa5b6f40ffb
#
_cell.length_a   1.000
_cell.length_b   1.000
_cell.length_c   1.000
_cell.angle_alpha   90.00
_cell.angle_beta   90.00
_cell.angle_gamma   90.00
#
_symmetry.space_group_name_H-M   'P 1'
#
loop_
_entity.id
_entity.type
_entity.pdbx_description
1 polymer ?
#
loop_
_entity_poly.entity_id
_entity_poly.type
_entity_poly.pdbx_seq_one_letter_code
_entity_poly.pdbx_strand_id
1 'polypeptide(L)'
;MKKIRFSTVVLGLTAMSFQALAQTPEQDTRYQNGRALLDQKKYSLAMAEFLPLSNVASGNPRAAEASYLYAVAAVKANKILEAYNMLQQLTRTAPDWGNIEEAYYLLAKLDFDQQDYESAIRNLQVVESDFIKTDAQNLERSYLLSLGDKNRFKNLLQQFPDDKVLAKAYADKLVSGWYAPEDQGTLENIVRKFKLDTSVYNPEKMKAGGKKTEYNVAVLLPFSLNADAASKRKNQFAADLYAGMKLAQDSLLKNNVKLNVFSYEAGTDTTEVGKIFRLPELKTMDLVIGPVYKASAKQTAAFANTNHLNVINPLSEDLEVINGSPNLFMFESSVITRAQRAADFAYDNFPDKTAAIIFENVKDDTIFARAYSKQFELRGGKVKLFKKINTKKSPNVMAIYKNVDLKTFGHLLVVSDNLPAAVATVSQVQSQNPKLPVITKETWLEMPQLSIAQLDETELYFIYPKYADLKNASVRQFRRKFTSTYNVPPSHYAYAGFEMLFRYGSLLNAYGPDFETFLPQTNTVSGTLFPAFNHATGRDNQFVPILKLENKQLMLMNPVIK
;
A
#
# COMPACT_ATOMS: atom_id res chain seq x y z
N MET A 1 -2.97 1.69 5.33
CA MET A 1 -3.47 1.73 6.72
C MET A 1 -2.36 1.24 7.63
N LYS A 2 -1.82 2.11 8.50
CA LYS A 2 -0.85 1.69 9.52
C LYS A 2 -1.51 0.67 10.43
N LYS A 3 -0.81 -0.43 10.74
CA LYS A 3 -1.22 -1.35 11.81
C LYS A 3 -1.53 -0.50 13.05
N ILE A 4 -2.74 -0.62 13.58
CA ILE A 4 -3.06 -0.08 14.90
C ILE A 4 -2.11 -0.79 15.87
N ARG A 5 -1.05 -0.11 16.28
CA ARG A 5 -0.21 -0.56 17.38
C ARG A 5 -1.02 -0.32 18.65
N PHE A 6 -1.56 -1.37 19.23
CA PHE A 6 -1.92 -1.31 20.64
C PHE A 6 -0.60 -1.21 21.40
N SER A 7 -0.22 0.01 21.76
CA SER A 7 0.93 0.26 22.63
C SER A 7 0.66 -0.40 23.97
N THR A 8 1.56 -1.28 24.35
CA THR A 8 1.61 -1.83 25.69
C THR A 8 1.96 -0.69 26.62
N VAL A 9 0.98 -0.18 27.37
CA VAL A 9 1.19 0.86 28.38
C VAL A 9 1.97 0.24 29.53
N VAL A 10 3.24 0.61 29.64
CA VAL A 10 4.02 0.40 30.87
C VAL A 10 3.68 1.55 31.82
N LEU A 11 2.88 1.26 32.84
CA LEU A 11 2.53 2.20 33.90
C LEU A 11 3.74 2.49 34.81
N GLY A 12 4.19 3.74 34.79
CA GLY A 12 5.01 4.30 35.86
C GLY A 12 4.11 4.66 37.06
N LEU A 13 4.34 4.01 38.19
CA LEU A 13 3.66 4.26 39.47
C LEU A 13 4.14 5.58 40.09
N THR A 14 3.25 6.58 40.23
CA THR A 14 3.36 7.60 41.26
C THR A 14 2.27 7.36 42.31
N ALA A 15 2.70 7.04 43.52
CA ALA A 15 1.82 6.82 44.67
C ALA A 15 1.17 8.11 45.14
N MET A 16 -0.16 8.19 45.04
CA MET A 16 -1.00 9.06 45.90
C MET A 16 -2.01 8.18 46.61
N SER A 17 -1.93 8.22 47.94
CA SER A 17 -2.78 7.50 48.88
C SER A 17 -4.24 7.99 48.80
N PHE A 18 -5.08 7.18 48.12
CA PHE A 18 -6.53 7.16 48.33
C PHE A 18 -6.90 5.78 48.88
N GLN A 19 -7.87 5.76 49.80
CA GLN A 19 -8.35 4.52 50.41
C GLN A 19 -8.70 3.50 49.33
N ALA A 20 -7.85 2.47 49.19
CA ALA A 20 -8.03 1.40 48.25
C ALA A 20 -9.21 0.54 48.73
N LEU A 21 -10.32 0.56 47.98
CA LEU A 21 -11.23 -0.59 47.95
C LEU A 21 -10.39 -1.78 47.44
N ALA A 22 -10.08 -2.69 48.36
CA ALA A 22 -9.18 -3.80 48.09
C ALA A 22 -9.79 -4.72 47.06
N GLN A 23 -9.10 -4.89 45.93
CA GLN A 23 -9.37 -5.93 44.94
C GLN A 23 -9.32 -7.29 45.62
N THR A 24 -10.28 -8.17 45.34
CA THR A 24 -10.16 -9.55 45.82
C THR A 24 -9.09 -10.29 45.01
N PRO A 25 -8.32 -11.20 45.57
CA PRO A 25 -7.30 -12.01 44.85
C PRO A 25 -7.88 -12.69 43.59
N GLU A 26 -9.16 -13.04 43.62
CA GLU A 26 -9.86 -13.63 42.48
C GLU A 26 -10.04 -12.65 41.31
N GLN A 27 -10.38 -11.39 41.59
CA GLN A 27 -10.55 -10.35 40.57
C GLN A 27 -9.23 -10.05 39.87
N ASP A 28 -8.12 -9.96 40.62
CA ASP A 28 -6.79 -9.78 40.02
C ASP A 28 -6.40 -10.97 39.17
N THR A 29 -6.65 -12.18 39.61
CA THR A 29 -6.35 -13.39 38.85
C THR A 29 -7.12 -13.43 37.51
N ARG A 30 -8.43 -13.12 37.54
CA ARG A 30 -9.25 -13.04 36.33
C ARG A 30 -8.75 -11.96 35.38
N TYR A 31 -8.40 -10.79 35.91
CA TYR A 31 -7.87 -9.71 35.08
C TYR A 31 -6.56 -10.11 34.37
N GLN A 32 -5.62 -10.72 35.08
CA GLN A 32 -4.36 -11.18 34.49
C GLN A 32 -4.58 -12.31 33.46
N ASN A 33 -5.49 -13.24 33.77
CA ASN A 33 -5.87 -14.31 32.84
C ASN A 33 -6.49 -13.72 31.55
N GLY A 34 -7.40 -12.75 31.69
CA GLY A 34 -8.02 -12.08 30.56
C GLY A 34 -6.98 -11.40 29.65
N ARG A 35 -6.01 -10.69 30.25
CA ARG A 35 -4.91 -10.08 29.49
C ARG A 35 -4.04 -11.13 28.78
N ALA A 36 -3.63 -12.17 29.47
CA ALA A 36 -2.84 -13.25 28.88
C ALA A 36 -3.58 -13.95 27.73
N LEU A 37 -4.89 -14.15 27.85
CA LEU A 37 -5.73 -14.72 26.79
C LEU A 37 -5.88 -13.77 25.59
N LEU A 38 -5.96 -12.46 25.84
CA LEU A 38 -5.99 -11.43 24.79
C LEU A 38 -4.68 -11.44 23.98
N ASP A 39 -3.53 -11.50 24.65
CA ASP A 39 -2.21 -11.59 24.03
C ASP A 39 -2.05 -12.89 23.23
N GLN A 40 -2.61 -14.00 23.71
CA GLN A 40 -2.67 -15.29 23.00
C GLN A 40 -3.71 -15.31 21.88
N LYS A 41 -4.42 -14.20 21.60
CA LYS A 41 -5.49 -14.09 20.60
C LYS A 41 -6.69 -15.02 20.86
N LYS A 42 -6.87 -15.47 22.10
CA LYS A 42 -8.01 -16.29 22.56
C LYS A 42 -9.17 -15.37 22.99
N TYR A 43 -9.69 -14.60 22.07
CA TYR A 43 -10.54 -13.45 22.33
C TYR A 43 -11.83 -13.79 23.08
N SER A 44 -12.53 -14.86 22.70
CA SER A 44 -13.76 -15.27 23.37
C SER A 44 -13.53 -15.71 24.83
N LEU A 45 -12.38 -16.30 25.12
CA LEU A 45 -12.00 -16.64 26.49
C LEU A 45 -11.60 -15.40 27.30
N ALA A 46 -10.88 -14.47 26.66
CA ALA A 46 -10.55 -13.18 27.29
C ALA A 46 -11.84 -12.40 27.68
N MET A 47 -12.84 -12.38 26.80
CA MET A 47 -14.15 -11.79 27.11
C MET A 47 -14.81 -12.44 28.34
N ALA A 48 -14.77 -13.75 28.46
CA ALA A 48 -15.35 -14.47 29.60
C ALA A 48 -14.66 -14.10 30.93
N GLU A 49 -13.36 -13.81 30.91
CA GLU A 49 -12.63 -13.35 32.10
C GLU A 49 -12.91 -11.86 32.44
N PHE A 50 -13.04 -10.99 31.44
CA PHE A 50 -13.28 -9.57 31.67
C PHE A 50 -14.74 -9.25 32.04
N LEU A 51 -15.72 -10.00 31.53
CA LEU A 51 -17.14 -9.69 31.73
C LEU A 51 -17.55 -9.60 33.21
N PRO A 52 -17.17 -10.53 34.11
CA PRO A 52 -17.51 -10.40 35.53
C PRO A 52 -16.86 -9.20 36.23
N LEU A 53 -15.76 -8.67 35.65
CA LEU A 53 -15.02 -7.53 36.18
C LEU A 53 -15.56 -6.18 35.70
N SER A 54 -16.39 -6.14 34.67
CA SER A 54 -16.84 -4.93 33.97
C SER A 54 -17.96 -4.14 34.70
N ASN A 55 -18.45 -4.63 35.82
CA ASN A 55 -19.48 -3.93 36.59
C ASN A 55 -18.88 -2.81 37.46
N VAL A 56 -18.99 -1.57 36.99
CA VAL A 56 -18.49 -0.39 37.71
C VAL A 56 -19.14 -0.24 39.10
N ALA A 57 -20.41 -0.60 39.26
CA ALA A 57 -21.11 -0.53 40.54
C ALA A 57 -20.60 -1.55 41.58
N SER A 58 -19.81 -2.52 41.21
CA SER A 58 -19.24 -3.53 42.13
C SER A 58 -18.09 -3.01 43.00
N GLY A 59 -17.64 -1.75 42.77
CA GLY A 59 -16.49 -1.16 43.49
C GLY A 59 -15.13 -1.73 43.01
N ASN A 60 -15.09 -2.49 41.94
CA ASN A 60 -13.84 -2.96 41.33
C ASN A 60 -13.10 -1.77 40.69
N PRO A 61 -11.89 -1.40 41.15
CA PRO A 61 -11.15 -0.27 40.60
C PRO A 61 -10.73 -0.44 39.17
N ARG A 62 -10.73 -1.69 38.63
CA ARG A 62 -10.41 -1.99 37.24
C ARG A 62 -11.64 -2.23 36.36
N ALA A 63 -12.85 -1.95 36.84
CA ALA A 63 -14.06 -2.24 36.10
C ALA A 63 -14.13 -1.51 34.75
N ALA A 64 -13.72 -0.25 34.70
CA ALA A 64 -13.66 0.52 33.46
C ALA A 64 -12.64 -0.05 32.46
N GLU A 65 -11.44 -0.37 32.94
CA GLU A 65 -10.39 -1.00 32.11
C GLU A 65 -10.81 -2.38 31.62
N ALA A 66 -11.43 -3.20 32.50
CA ALA A 66 -11.94 -4.52 32.12
C ALA A 66 -13.05 -4.42 31.06
N SER A 67 -13.94 -3.42 31.17
CA SER A 67 -14.96 -3.13 30.16
C SER A 67 -14.35 -2.77 28.81
N TYR A 68 -13.33 -1.93 28.81
CA TYR A 68 -12.61 -1.58 27.59
C TYR A 68 -11.92 -2.79 26.96
N LEU A 69 -11.18 -3.58 27.75
CA LEU A 69 -10.49 -4.79 27.26
C LEU A 69 -11.47 -5.86 26.79
N TYR A 70 -12.64 -5.98 27.43
CA TYR A 70 -13.73 -6.80 26.92
C TYR A 70 -14.15 -6.36 25.51
N ALA A 71 -14.39 -5.06 25.32
CA ALA A 71 -14.79 -4.53 24.02
C ALA A 71 -13.72 -4.74 22.96
N VAL A 72 -12.44 -4.53 23.30
CA VAL A 72 -11.31 -4.83 22.40
C VAL A 72 -11.30 -6.33 22.01
N ALA A 73 -11.48 -7.24 22.97
CA ALA A 73 -11.56 -8.65 22.70
C ALA A 73 -12.77 -9.01 21.82
N ALA A 74 -13.93 -8.37 22.07
CA ALA A 74 -15.15 -8.58 21.30
C ALA A 74 -14.99 -8.13 19.84
N VAL A 75 -14.36 -6.96 19.58
CA VAL A 75 -14.03 -6.52 18.21
C VAL A 75 -13.13 -7.56 17.52
N LYS A 76 -12.10 -8.05 18.22
CA LYS A 76 -11.18 -9.06 17.67
C LYS A 76 -11.85 -10.43 17.44
N ALA A 77 -12.89 -10.75 18.22
CA ALA A 77 -13.72 -11.94 18.04
C ALA A 77 -14.83 -11.78 16.99
N ASN A 78 -14.88 -10.62 16.31
CA ASN A 78 -15.95 -10.24 15.38
C ASN A 78 -17.35 -10.18 16.02
N LYS A 79 -17.42 -9.88 17.32
CA LYS A 79 -18.66 -9.72 18.10
C LYS A 79 -18.98 -8.22 18.26
N ILE A 80 -19.25 -7.57 17.13
CA ILE A 80 -19.32 -6.10 17.05
C ILE A 80 -20.40 -5.50 17.93
N LEU A 81 -21.59 -6.12 17.99
CA LEU A 81 -22.69 -5.62 18.82
C LEU A 81 -22.36 -5.69 20.31
N GLU A 82 -21.69 -6.76 20.76
CA GLU A 82 -21.26 -6.91 22.15
C GLU A 82 -20.21 -5.86 22.52
N ALA A 83 -19.26 -5.59 21.60
CA ALA A 83 -18.26 -4.53 21.78
C ALA A 83 -18.91 -3.16 21.90
N TYR A 84 -19.82 -2.84 20.98
CA TYR A 84 -20.52 -1.57 20.91
C TYR A 84 -21.33 -1.30 22.20
N ASN A 85 -22.12 -2.27 22.64
CA ASN A 85 -22.91 -2.16 23.86
C ASN A 85 -22.03 -1.96 25.10
N MET A 86 -20.91 -2.67 25.21
CA MET A 86 -19.98 -2.53 26.32
C MET A 86 -19.31 -1.15 26.33
N LEU A 87 -18.90 -0.64 25.19
CA LEU A 87 -18.31 0.71 25.08
C LEU A 87 -19.33 1.79 25.41
N GLN A 88 -20.56 1.68 24.93
CA GLN A 88 -21.64 2.61 25.31
C GLN A 88 -21.96 2.56 26.81
N GLN A 89 -21.92 1.37 27.40
CA GLN A 89 -22.07 1.26 28.85
C GLN A 89 -20.91 1.93 29.56
N LEU A 90 -19.67 1.67 29.16
CA LEU A 90 -18.47 2.23 29.74
C LEU A 90 -18.48 3.78 29.71
N THR A 91 -18.78 4.39 28.57
CA THR A 91 -18.82 5.85 28.43
C THR A 91 -19.89 6.51 29.28
N ARG A 92 -20.98 5.79 29.61
CA ARG A 92 -22.04 6.28 30.51
C ARG A 92 -21.74 6.05 31.98
N THR A 93 -21.13 4.94 32.34
CA THR A 93 -20.98 4.53 33.74
C THR A 93 -19.64 4.93 34.38
N ALA A 94 -18.63 5.21 33.57
CA ALA A 94 -17.29 5.62 33.99
C ALA A 94 -16.72 6.76 33.12
N PRO A 95 -17.43 7.91 32.97
CA PRO A 95 -16.96 9.01 32.10
C PRO A 95 -15.63 9.61 32.54
N ASP A 96 -15.30 9.50 33.83
CA ASP A 96 -14.07 10.05 34.43
C ASP A 96 -12.91 9.04 34.40
N TRP A 97 -13.05 7.90 33.72
CA TRP A 97 -11.96 6.96 33.59
C TRP A 97 -10.82 7.57 32.76
N GLY A 98 -9.58 7.53 33.29
CA GLY A 98 -8.43 8.25 32.72
C GLY A 98 -8.11 7.93 31.24
N ASN A 99 -8.57 6.77 30.72
CA ASN A 99 -8.39 6.38 29.31
C ASN A 99 -9.73 6.35 28.56
N ILE A 100 -10.73 7.11 28.98
CA ILE A 100 -12.07 7.11 28.38
C ILE A 100 -12.05 7.47 26.88
N GLU A 101 -11.10 8.28 26.46
CA GLU A 101 -10.94 8.69 25.07
C GLU A 101 -10.62 7.51 24.13
N GLU A 102 -9.95 6.47 24.64
CA GLU A 102 -9.75 5.23 23.85
C GLU A 102 -11.07 4.51 23.58
N ALA A 103 -12.02 4.57 24.53
CA ALA A 103 -13.35 4.00 24.34
C ALA A 103 -14.14 4.79 23.27
N TYR A 104 -14.08 6.11 23.30
CA TYR A 104 -14.69 6.96 22.27
C TYR A 104 -14.04 6.77 20.89
N TYR A 105 -12.72 6.64 20.83
CA TYR A 105 -12.01 6.32 19.59
C TYR A 105 -12.46 4.98 18.99
N LEU A 106 -12.61 3.96 19.83
CA LEU A 106 -13.05 2.63 19.38
C LEU A 106 -14.52 2.64 18.96
N LEU A 107 -15.40 3.37 19.67
CA LEU A 107 -16.78 3.62 19.26
C LEU A 107 -16.84 4.29 17.89
N ALA A 108 -16.11 5.38 17.71
CA ALA A 108 -16.06 6.09 16.44
C ALA A 108 -15.63 5.18 15.28
N LYS A 109 -14.65 4.31 15.52
CA LYS A 109 -14.25 3.32 14.52
C LYS A 109 -15.40 2.38 14.16
N LEU A 110 -16.13 1.89 15.15
CA LEU A 110 -17.26 0.98 14.91
C LEU A 110 -18.41 1.69 14.19
N ASP A 111 -18.68 2.96 14.54
CA ASP A 111 -19.68 3.79 13.85
C ASP A 111 -19.31 4.01 12.38
N PHE A 112 -18.06 4.35 12.10
CA PHE A 112 -17.58 4.48 10.72
C PHE A 112 -17.69 3.18 9.94
N ASP A 113 -17.37 2.03 10.55
CA ASP A 113 -17.52 0.71 9.91
C ASP A 113 -18.98 0.42 9.54
N GLN A 114 -19.94 0.95 10.32
CA GLN A 114 -21.38 0.88 10.06
C GLN A 114 -21.90 2.03 9.18
N GLN A 115 -21.00 2.88 8.69
CA GLN A 115 -21.32 4.09 7.92
C GLN A 115 -22.14 5.14 8.67
N ASP A 116 -22.17 5.09 10.00
CA ASP A 116 -22.74 6.16 10.83
C ASP A 116 -21.69 7.24 11.09
N TYR A 117 -21.52 8.13 10.10
CA TYR A 117 -20.51 9.19 10.13
C TYR A 117 -20.80 10.24 11.20
N GLU A 118 -22.09 10.46 11.51
CA GLU A 118 -22.50 11.47 12.50
C GLU A 118 -22.10 11.06 13.92
N SER A 119 -22.43 9.83 14.31
CA SER A 119 -22.04 9.27 15.61
C SER A 119 -20.51 9.15 15.72
N ALA A 120 -19.86 8.72 14.65
CA ALA A 120 -18.41 8.61 14.62
C ALA A 120 -17.70 9.95 14.88
N ILE A 121 -18.11 11.02 14.18
CA ILE A 121 -17.52 12.36 14.37
C ILE A 121 -17.80 12.87 15.79
N ARG A 122 -19.05 12.73 16.30
CA ARG A 122 -19.36 13.12 17.69
C ARG A 122 -18.47 12.44 18.72
N ASN A 123 -18.23 11.15 18.55
CA ASN A 123 -17.35 10.38 19.43
C ASN A 123 -15.90 10.85 19.33
N LEU A 124 -15.41 11.25 18.14
CA LEU A 124 -14.05 11.77 17.98
C LEU A 124 -13.88 13.19 18.54
N GLN A 125 -14.93 14.00 18.60
CA GLN A 125 -14.87 15.35 19.18
C GLN A 125 -14.57 15.36 20.68
N VAL A 126 -14.78 14.23 21.37
CA VAL A 126 -14.44 14.07 22.80
C VAL A 126 -12.95 13.76 22.99
N VAL A 127 -12.23 13.39 21.93
CA VAL A 127 -10.82 12.99 21.99
C VAL A 127 -9.92 14.22 21.88
N GLU A 128 -9.41 14.69 23.03
CA GLU A 128 -8.59 15.90 23.13
C GLU A 128 -7.11 15.63 23.45
N SER A 129 -6.82 14.48 24.05
CA SER A 129 -5.47 14.08 24.46
C SER A 129 -4.50 13.98 23.28
N ASP A 130 -3.35 14.64 23.36
CA ASP A 130 -2.32 14.63 22.31
C ASP A 130 -1.84 13.21 21.97
N PHE A 131 -1.96 12.28 22.90
CA PHE A 131 -1.54 10.89 22.72
C PHE A 131 -2.36 10.17 21.65
N ILE A 132 -3.67 10.39 21.56
CA ILE A 132 -4.58 9.69 20.65
C ILE A 132 -5.19 10.60 19.57
N LYS A 133 -5.11 11.92 19.74
CA LYS A 133 -5.72 12.92 18.86
C LYS A 133 -5.27 12.77 17.40
N THR A 134 -3.99 12.54 17.17
CA THR A 134 -3.46 12.36 15.82
C THR A 134 -4.03 11.10 15.16
N ASP A 135 -4.19 10.01 15.89
CA ASP A 135 -4.78 8.78 15.39
C ASP A 135 -6.28 8.94 15.14
N ALA A 136 -6.98 9.68 15.99
CA ALA A 136 -8.39 10.05 15.83
C ALA A 136 -8.62 10.86 14.53
N GLN A 137 -7.80 11.88 14.30
CA GLN A 137 -7.85 12.69 13.07
C GLN A 137 -7.52 11.86 11.81
N ASN A 138 -6.57 10.94 11.90
CA ASN A 138 -6.21 10.04 10.79
C ASN A 138 -7.33 9.03 10.50
N LEU A 139 -7.98 8.50 11.53
CA LEU A 139 -9.15 7.63 11.42
C LEU A 139 -10.26 8.35 10.67
N GLU A 140 -10.69 9.50 11.19
CA GLU A 140 -11.73 10.34 10.61
C GLU A 140 -11.44 10.66 9.14
N ARG A 141 -10.25 11.19 8.85
CA ARG A 141 -9.82 11.53 7.49
C ARG A 141 -9.89 10.33 6.56
N SER A 142 -9.48 9.15 7.02
CA SER A 142 -9.48 7.93 6.21
C SER A 142 -10.88 7.55 5.74
N TYR A 143 -11.86 7.57 6.64
CA TYR A 143 -13.26 7.25 6.31
C TYR A 143 -13.92 8.35 5.47
N LEU A 144 -13.69 9.62 5.79
CA LEU A 144 -14.21 10.75 5.01
C LEU A 144 -13.70 10.75 3.56
N LEU A 145 -12.42 10.43 3.35
CA LEU A 145 -11.88 10.31 1.99
C LEU A 145 -12.48 9.13 1.20
N SER A 146 -13.00 8.11 1.88
CA SER A 146 -13.72 6.99 1.23
C SER A 146 -15.18 7.32 0.92
N LEU A 147 -15.77 8.36 1.55
CA LEU A 147 -17.15 8.76 1.36
C LEU A 147 -17.37 9.29 -0.07
N GLY A 148 -18.23 8.61 -0.84
CA GLY A 148 -18.52 8.93 -2.25
C GLY A 148 -19.72 9.87 -2.46
N ASP A 149 -20.48 10.20 -1.41
CA ASP A 149 -21.70 11.01 -1.48
C ASP A 149 -21.44 12.47 -1.08
N LYS A 150 -21.49 13.37 -2.06
CA LYS A 150 -21.29 14.82 -1.86
C LYS A 150 -22.35 15.47 -0.98
N ASN A 151 -23.60 15.04 -1.11
CA ASN A 151 -24.71 15.62 -0.33
C ASN A 151 -24.59 15.23 1.15
N ARG A 152 -24.21 13.98 1.40
CA ARG A 152 -23.93 13.51 2.77
C ARG A 152 -22.77 14.30 3.40
N PHE A 153 -21.73 14.57 2.62
CA PHE A 153 -20.61 15.42 3.08
C PHE A 153 -21.08 16.85 3.43
N LYS A 154 -21.91 17.47 2.58
CA LYS A 154 -22.50 18.81 2.85
C LYS A 154 -23.34 18.81 4.14
N ASN A 155 -24.13 17.76 4.36
CA ASN A 155 -24.92 17.63 5.60
C ASN A 155 -24.04 17.50 6.84
N LEU A 156 -22.96 16.72 6.76
CA LEU A 156 -21.99 16.61 7.87
C LEU A 156 -21.33 17.95 8.17
N LEU A 157 -20.91 18.71 7.14
CA LEU A 157 -20.35 20.06 7.32
C LEU A 157 -21.30 21.05 7.97
N GLN A 158 -22.61 20.93 7.73
CA GLN A 158 -23.62 21.74 8.40
C GLN A 158 -23.78 21.36 9.88
N GLN A 159 -23.66 20.08 10.20
CA GLN A 159 -23.78 19.59 11.57
C GLN A 159 -22.49 19.83 12.39
N PHE A 160 -21.33 19.76 11.75
CA PHE A 160 -20.00 19.91 12.36
C PHE A 160 -19.19 21.03 11.69
N PRO A 161 -19.65 22.30 11.78
CA PRO A 161 -19.05 23.41 11.03
C PRO A 161 -17.64 23.76 11.50
N ASP A 162 -17.25 23.36 12.70
CA ASP A 162 -15.95 23.67 13.32
C ASP A 162 -14.94 22.53 13.17
N ASP A 163 -15.34 21.43 12.58
CA ASP A 163 -14.49 20.29 12.38
C ASP A 163 -13.50 20.52 11.23
N LYS A 164 -12.22 20.65 11.61
CA LYS A 164 -11.14 20.92 10.64
C LYS A 164 -10.83 19.73 9.75
N VAL A 165 -10.94 18.50 10.26
CA VAL A 165 -10.63 17.29 9.50
C VAL A 165 -11.69 17.08 8.43
N LEU A 166 -12.97 17.18 8.81
CA LEU A 166 -14.11 17.11 7.92
C LEU A 166 -14.05 18.22 6.85
N ALA A 167 -13.83 19.47 7.27
CA ALA A 167 -13.76 20.61 6.34
C ALA A 167 -12.61 20.45 5.32
N LYS A 168 -11.43 20.03 5.82
CA LYS A 168 -10.28 19.77 4.94
C LYS A 168 -10.55 18.59 4.01
N ALA A 169 -11.13 17.50 4.48
CA ALA A 169 -11.48 16.36 3.64
C ALA A 169 -12.49 16.75 2.54
N TYR A 170 -13.45 17.62 2.84
CA TYR A 170 -14.37 18.14 1.82
C TYR A 170 -13.64 19.03 0.79
N ALA A 171 -12.77 19.94 1.24
CA ALA A 171 -11.95 20.75 0.35
C ALA A 171 -11.06 19.86 -0.55
N ASP A 172 -10.44 18.82 0.02
CA ASP A 172 -9.68 17.80 -0.74
C ASP A 172 -10.57 17.12 -1.80
N LYS A 173 -11.83 16.80 -1.47
CA LYS A 173 -12.80 16.22 -2.43
C LYS A 173 -13.21 17.21 -3.52
N LEU A 174 -13.41 18.48 -3.19
CA LEU A 174 -13.71 19.50 -4.19
C LEU A 174 -12.57 19.64 -5.17
N VAL A 175 -11.35 19.80 -4.69
CA VAL A 175 -10.14 19.85 -5.50
C VAL A 175 -9.97 18.57 -6.32
N SER A 176 -10.42 17.41 -5.79
CA SER A 176 -10.37 16.10 -6.47
C SER A 176 -11.49 15.84 -7.47
N GLY A 177 -12.16 16.89 -7.96
CA GLY A 177 -13.13 16.80 -9.04
C GLY A 177 -14.61 16.84 -8.62
N TRP A 178 -14.90 17.10 -7.33
CA TRP A 178 -16.27 17.36 -6.89
C TRP A 178 -16.67 18.82 -7.05
N TYR A 179 -15.71 19.70 -7.39
CA TYR A 179 -15.96 21.13 -7.54
C TYR A 179 -16.99 21.41 -8.63
N ALA A 180 -17.99 22.18 -8.28
CA ALA A 180 -18.93 22.81 -9.20
C ALA A 180 -19.04 24.31 -8.84
N PRO A 181 -19.47 25.16 -9.76
CA PRO A 181 -19.53 26.61 -9.51
C PRO A 181 -20.25 27.02 -8.20
N GLU A 182 -21.27 26.27 -7.81
CA GLU A 182 -22.00 26.48 -6.57
C GLU A 182 -21.19 26.19 -5.30
N ASP A 183 -20.09 25.46 -5.41
CA ASP A 183 -19.23 25.13 -4.25
C ASP A 183 -18.20 26.22 -3.93
N GLN A 184 -18.04 27.24 -4.81
CA GLN A 184 -17.01 28.26 -4.68
C GLN A 184 -17.06 28.95 -3.31
N GLY A 185 -18.23 29.43 -2.89
CA GLY A 185 -18.39 30.10 -1.61
C GLY A 185 -18.11 29.21 -0.41
N THR A 186 -18.48 27.93 -0.49
CA THR A 186 -18.19 26.93 0.56
C THR A 186 -16.69 26.70 0.67
N LEU A 187 -16.00 26.50 -0.45
CA LEU A 187 -14.56 26.29 -0.48
C LEU A 187 -13.79 27.49 0.05
N GLU A 188 -14.11 28.71 -0.42
CA GLU A 188 -13.49 29.95 0.05
C GLU A 188 -13.67 30.13 1.57
N ASN A 189 -14.86 29.81 2.08
CA ASN A 189 -15.13 29.87 3.51
C ASN A 189 -14.29 28.87 4.31
N ILE A 190 -14.19 27.61 3.84
CA ILE A 190 -13.36 26.57 4.47
C ILE A 190 -11.89 27.00 4.47
N VAL A 191 -11.37 27.44 3.32
CA VAL A 191 -9.97 27.87 3.17
C VAL A 191 -9.63 29.00 4.13
N ARG A 192 -10.51 30.01 4.24
CA ARG A 192 -10.34 31.14 5.13
C ARG A 192 -10.45 30.76 6.60
N LYS A 193 -11.50 29.99 6.98
CA LYS A 193 -11.76 29.58 8.37
C LYS A 193 -10.65 28.73 8.94
N PHE A 194 -10.18 27.76 8.19
CA PHE A 194 -9.18 26.79 8.64
C PHE A 194 -7.75 27.13 8.20
N LYS A 195 -7.55 28.29 7.56
CA LYS A 195 -6.24 28.77 7.06
C LYS A 195 -5.54 27.75 6.19
N LEU A 196 -6.27 27.16 5.24
CA LEU A 196 -5.71 26.21 4.30
C LEU A 196 -4.87 26.91 3.24
N ASP A 197 -3.95 26.19 2.59
CA ASP A 197 -3.08 26.73 1.56
C ASP A 197 -3.88 27.15 0.30
N THR A 198 -3.96 28.46 0.06
CA THR A 198 -4.66 29.03 -1.08
C THR A 198 -4.06 28.66 -2.42
N SER A 199 -2.81 28.22 -2.47
CA SER A 199 -2.17 27.75 -3.71
C SER A 199 -2.70 26.38 -4.14
N VAL A 200 -3.15 25.57 -3.19
CA VAL A 200 -3.74 24.24 -3.41
C VAL A 200 -5.24 24.34 -3.67
N TYR A 201 -5.95 25.14 -2.86
CA TYR A 201 -7.41 25.25 -2.89
C TYR A 201 -7.87 26.50 -3.70
N ASN A 202 -7.36 26.65 -4.93
CA ASN A 202 -7.69 27.80 -5.78
C ASN A 202 -8.81 27.43 -6.78
N PRO A 203 -10.01 28.05 -6.69
CA PRO A 203 -11.11 27.80 -7.63
C PRO A 203 -10.77 28.05 -9.11
N GLU A 204 -9.89 29.01 -9.41
CA GLU A 204 -9.47 29.32 -10.78
C GLU A 204 -8.69 28.18 -11.41
N LYS A 205 -7.81 27.53 -10.64
CA LYS A 205 -7.08 26.34 -11.10
C LYS A 205 -8.01 25.14 -11.30
N MET A 206 -9.08 25.03 -10.52
CA MET A 206 -10.07 23.96 -10.64
C MET A 206 -10.94 24.07 -11.89
N LYS A 207 -11.18 25.30 -12.37
CA LYS A 207 -11.88 25.53 -13.65
C LYS A 207 -11.06 25.08 -14.86
N ALA A 208 -9.73 25.10 -14.77
CA ALA A 208 -8.84 24.70 -15.86
C ALA A 208 -8.68 23.17 -16.01
N GLY A 209 -8.84 22.40 -14.91
CA GLY A 209 -8.71 20.94 -14.88
C GLY A 209 -10.05 20.19 -14.77
N GLY A 210 -11.17 20.80 -15.19
CA GLY A 210 -12.53 20.26 -15.00
C GLY A 210 -12.69 18.83 -15.51
N LYS A 211 -13.47 17.99 -14.78
CA LYS A 211 -13.89 16.67 -15.23
C LYS A 211 -14.45 16.74 -16.64
N LYS A 212 -13.89 15.93 -17.51
CA LYS A 212 -14.39 15.74 -18.86
C LYS A 212 -15.39 14.59 -18.89
N THR A 213 -16.26 14.58 -19.90
CA THR A 213 -17.16 13.46 -20.16
C THR A 213 -16.42 12.27 -20.79
N GLU A 214 -15.27 12.54 -21.39
CA GLU A 214 -14.35 11.57 -21.99
C GLU A 214 -12.91 12.09 -21.94
N TYR A 215 -11.95 11.18 -21.90
CA TYR A 215 -10.53 11.50 -21.80
C TYR A 215 -9.74 10.88 -22.95
N ASN A 216 -8.72 11.58 -23.42
CA ASN A 216 -7.83 11.16 -24.47
C ASN A 216 -6.53 10.60 -23.86
N VAL A 217 -6.20 9.37 -24.18
CA VAL A 217 -5.01 8.68 -23.67
C VAL A 217 -4.11 8.26 -24.82
N ALA A 218 -2.89 8.78 -24.87
CA ALA A 218 -1.88 8.32 -25.82
C ALA A 218 -1.10 7.12 -25.24
N VAL A 219 -0.88 6.10 -26.05
CA VAL A 219 -0.10 4.90 -25.70
C VAL A 219 1.08 4.79 -26.66
N LEU A 220 2.28 5.04 -26.15
CA LEU A 220 3.53 5.06 -26.90
C LEU A 220 4.33 3.79 -26.60
N LEU A 221 4.21 2.77 -27.43
CA LEU A 221 4.85 1.46 -27.26
C LEU A 221 5.63 1.04 -28.49
N PRO A 222 6.71 0.22 -28.33
CA PRO A 222 7.47 -0.30 -29.44
C PRO A 222 6.80 -1.57 -30.01
N PHE A 223 5.75 -1.40 -30.81
CA PHE A 223 5.01 -2.53 -31.40
C PHE A 223 5.81 -3.28 -32.46
N SER A 224 6.80 -2.62 -33.05
CA SER A 224 7.65 -3.18 -34.12
C SER A 224 6.86 -3.68 -35.33
N LEU A 225 5.85 -2.92 -35.77
CA LEU A 225 4.90 -3.32 -36.81
C LEU A 225 5.58 -3.71 -38.12
N ASN A 226 6.61 -2.97 -38.53
CA ASN A 226 7.35 -3.16 -39.78
C ASN A 226 8.67 -3.92 -39.60
N ALA A 227 8.92 -4.47 -38.41
CA ALA A 227 10.17 -5.16 -38.10
C ALA A 227 10.14 -6.65 -38.52
N ASP A 228 11.31 -7.28 -38.54
CA ASP A 228 11.45 -8.72 -38.74
C ASP A 228 10.83 -9.56 -37.62
N ALA A 229 10.72 -10.88 -37.83
CA ALA A 229 10.09 -11.79 -36.88
C ALA A 229 10.82 -11.84 -35.51
N ALA A 230 12.15 -11.64 -35.48
CA ALA A 230 12.93 -11.65 -34.23
C ALA A 230 12.65 -10.39 -33.39
N SER A 231 12.62 -9.24 -34.02
CA SER A 231 12.27 -7.97 -33.39
C SER A 231 10.83 -7.96 -32.91
N LYS A 232 9.88 -8.52 -33.64
CA LYS A 232 8.49 -8.70 -33.21
C LYS A 232 8.38 -9.57 -31.97
N ARG A 233 9.12 -10.70 -31.91
CA ARG A 233 9.13 -11.55 -30.71
C ARG A 233 9.72 -10.82 -29.50
N LYS A 234 10.81 -10.08 -29.70
CA LYS A 234 11.43 -9.30 -28.62
C LYS A 234 10.48 -8.25 -28.03
N ASN A 235 9.64 -7.66 -28.87
CA ASN A 235 8.70 -6.61 -28.50
C ASN A 235 7.25 -7.13 -28.33
N GLN A 236 7.04 -8.45 -28.22
CA GLN A 236 5.73 -9.05 -27.96
C GLN A 236 5.06 -8.46 -26.70
N PHE A 237 5.87 -8.10 -25.72
CA PHE A 237 5.37 -7.46 -24.49
C PHE A 237 4.53 -6.20 -24.76
N ALA A 238 4.84 -5.43 -25.82
CA ALA A 238 4.11 -4.22 -26.16
C ALA A 238 2.68 -4.56 -26.66
N ALA A 239 2.56 -5.60 -27.48
CA ALA A 239 1.26 -6.10 -27.92
C ALA A 239 0.43 -6.68 -26.77
N ASP A 240 1.07 -7.44 -25.88
CA ASP A 240 0.42 -8.02 -24.69
C ASP A 240 -0.08 -6.91 -23.73
N LEU A 241 0.77 -5.92 -23.46
CA LEU A 241 0.43 -4.77 -22.63
C LEU A 241 -0.80 -4.03 -23.21
N TYR A 242 -0.77 -3.76 -24.53
CA TYR A 242 -1.86 -3.09 -25.21
C TYR A 242 -3.15 -3.92 -25.24
N ALA A 243 -3.05 -5.24 -25.42
CA ALA A 243 -4.20 -6.14 -25.34
C ALA A 243 -4.87 -6.09 -23.96
N GLY A 244 -4.08 -6.04 -22.89
CA GLY A 244 -4.57 -5.81 -21.53
C GLY A 244 -5.27 -4.47 -21.40
N MET A 245 -4.69 -3.39 -21.93
CA MET A 245 -5.29 -2.05 -21.93
C MET A 245 -6.64 -2.02 -22.66
N LYS A 246 -6.79 -2.73 -23.78
CA LYS A 246 -8.07 -2.80 -24.51
C LYS A 246 -9.17 -3.41 -23.63
N LEU A 247 -8.89 -4.47 -22.87
CA LEU A 247 -9.87 -5.03 -21.94
C LEU A 247 -10.17 -4.10 -20.75
N ALA A 248 -9.19 -3.30 -20.33
CA ALA A 248 -9.43 -2.27 -19.32
C ALA A 248 -10.32 -1.15 -19.84
N GLN A 249 -10.12 -0.70 -21.08
CA GLN A 249 -10.96 0.29 -21.75
C GLN A 249 -12.42 -0.18 -21.78
N ASP A 250 -12.67 -1.44 -22.17
CA ASP A 250 -14.01 -2.04 -22.16
C ASP A 250 -14.62 -2.08 -20.76
N SER A 251 -13.80 -2.37 -19.74
CA SER A 251 -14.25 -2.43 -18.35
C SER A 251 -14.59 -1.04 -17.79
N LEU A 252 -13.78 -0.04 -18.12
CA LEU A 252 -14.00 1.37 -17.75
C LEU A 252 -15.28 1.91 -18.40
N LEU A 253 -15.50 1.59 -19.68
CA LEU A 253 -16.71 2.02 -20.40
C LEU A 253 -17.98 1.47 -19.73
N LYS A 254 -17.97 0.23 -19.23
CA LYS A 254 -19.08 -0.35 -18.47
C LYS A 254 -19.35 0.38 -17.15
N ASN A 255 -18.35 1.04 -16.60
CA ASN A 255 -18.44 1.87 -15.41
C ASN A 255 -18.66 3.37 -15.75
N ASN A 256 -19.13 3.67 -16.97
CA ASN A 256 -19.36 5.02 -17.49
C ASN A 256 -18.11 5.92 -17.56
N VAL A 257 -16.92 5.33 -17.62
CA VAL A 257 -15.66 6.03 -17.83
C VAL A 257 -15.24 5.86 -19.29
N LYS A 258 -15.37 6.93 -20.07
CA LYS A 258 -15.04 6.93 -21.49
C LYS A 258 -13.59 7.36 -21.72
N LEU A 259 -12.81 6.47 -22.32
CA LEU A 259 -11.44 6.75 -22.74
C LEU A 259 -11.30 6.58 -24.26
N ASN A 260 -10.74 7.59 -24.93
CA ASN A 260 -10.27 7.51 -26.30
C ASN A 260 -8.79 7.12 -26.24
N VAL A 261 -8.43 5.92 -26.66
CA VAL A 261 -7.05 5.41 -26.60
C VAL A 261 -6.42 5.47 -27.98
N PHE A 262 -5.36 6.26 -28.11
CA PHE A 262 -4.58 6.47 -29.33
C PHE A 262 -3.22 5.78 -29.19
N SER A 263 -2.92 4.82 -30.06
CA SER A 263 -1.66 4.09 -30.01
C SER A 263 -0.66 4.59 -31.05
N TYR A 264 0.59 4.74 -30.64
CA TYR A 264 1.69 5.23 -31.45
C TYR A 264 2.85 4.23 -31.42
N GLU A 265 3.47 3.99 -32.59
CA GLU A 265 4.70 3.19 -32.70
C GLU A 265 5.90 4.02 -32.23
N ALA A 266 6.34 3.76 -30.99
CA ALA A 266 7.40 4.55 -30.37
C ALA A 266 8.83 4.10 -30.73
N GLY A 267 8.96 2.94 -31.39
CA GLY A 267 10.27 2.38 -31.67
C GLY A 267 11.09 2.11 -30.40
N THR A 268 12.38 1.92 -30.59
CA THR A 268 13.34 1.65 -29.48
C THR A 268 14.32 2.80 -29.24
N ASP A 269 14.28 3.83 -30.07
CA ASP A 269 15.20 4.97 -30.04
C ASP A 269 14.46 6.31 -29.79
N THR A 270 15.25 7.39 -29.68
CA THR A 270 14.72 8.72 -29.41
C THR A 270 14.10 9.39 -30.62
N THR A 271 14.36 8.93 -31.83
CA THR A 271 13.96 9.61 -33.06
C THR A 271 12.45 9.53 -33.26
N GLU A 272 11.88 8.33 -33.14
CA GLU A 272 10.44 8.13 -33.30
C GLU A 272 9.65 8.80 -32.18
N VAL A 273 10.10 8.67 -30.94
CA VAL A 273 9.49 9.38 -29.79
C VAL A 273 9.50 10.88 -30.00
N GLY A 274 10.62 11.44 -30.52
CA GLY A 274 10.72 12.87 -30.81
C GLY A 274 9.79 13.34 -31.95
N LYS A 275 9.49 12.48 -32.94
CA LYS A 275 8.48 12.78 -33.98
C LYS A 275 7.08 12.79 -33.36
N ILE A 276 6.74 11.79 -32.54
CA ILE A 276 5.44 11.68 -31.90
C ILE A 276 5.16 12.91 -31.02
N PHE A 277 6.10 13.33 -30.16
CA PHE A 277 5.92 14.49 -29.30
C PHE A 277 5.76 15.84 -30.04
N ARG A 278 6.06 15.88 -31.33
CA ARG A 278 5.81 17.07 -32.19
C ARG A 278 4.42 17.07 -32.81
N LEU A 279 3.69 15.95 -32.76
CA LEU A 279 2.33 15.86 -33.28
C LEU A 279 1.40 16.81 -32.52
N PRO A 280 0.60 17.65 -33.20
CA PRO A 280 -0.29 18.61 -32.55
C PRO A 280 -1.30 17.93 -31.60
N GLU A 281 -1.79 16.76 -31.98
CA GLU A 281 -2.77 16.01 -31.20
C GLU A 281 -2.24 15.49 -29.86
N LEU A 282 -0.93 15.27 -29.70
CA LEU A 282 -0.35 14.86 -28.42
C LEU A 282 -0.55 15.92 -27.31
N LYS A 283 -0.67 17.20 -27.70
CA LYS A 283 -0.94 18.30 -26.77
C LYS A 283 -2.37 18.29 -26.25
N THR A 284 -3.27 17.58 -26.92
CA THR A 284 -4.69 17.46 -26.54
C THR A 284 -4.99 16.21 -25.70
N MET A 285 -3.97 15.42 -25.38
CA MET A 285 -4.12 14.24 -24.53
C MET A 285 -4.29 14.65 -23.06
N ASP A 286 -4.93 13.78 -22.32
CA ASP A 286 -5.11 13.91 -20.86
C ASP A 286 -4.12 13.05 -20.09
N LEU A 287 -3.52 12.06 -20.76
CA LEU A 287 -2.55 11.14 -20.21
C LEU A 287 -1.70 10.56 -21.34
N VAL A 288 -0.43 10.34 -21.08
CA VAL A 288 0.46 9.54 -21.93
C VAL A 288 0.95 8.32 -21.17
N ILE A 289 0.84 7.13 -21.75
CA ILE A 289 1.43 5.88 -21.27
C ILE A 289 2.59 5.50 -22.18
N GLY A 290 3.79 5.42 -21.65
CA GLY A 290 5.03 5.31 -22.40
C GLY A 290 5.74 6.66 -22.58
N PRO A 291 6.88 6.69 -23.28
CA PRO A 291 7.60 5.57 -23.86
C PRO A 291 8.24 4.65 -22.81
N VAL A 292 8.65 3.45 -23.27
CA VAL A 292 9.20 2.43 -22.36
C VAL A 292 10.67 2.67 -22.03
N TYR A 293 11.45 3.06 -23.02
CA TYR A 293 12.91 3.05 -22.93
C TYR A 293 13.50 4.33 -22.33
N LYS A 294 14.49 4.15 -21.44
CA LYS A 294 15.22 5.25 -20.76
C LYS A 294 15.87 6.25 -21.72
N ALA A 295 16.26 5.81 -22.93
CA ALA A 295 16.86 6.70 -23.92
C ALA A 295 15.99 7.96 -24.18
N SER A 296 14.66 7.85 -24.13
CA SER A 296 13.72 8.94 -24.36
C SER A 296 13.40 9.79 -23.12
N ALA A 297 13.97 9.49 -21.95
CA ALA A 297 13.57 10.13 -20.67
C ALA A 297 13.66 11.66 -20.71
N LYS A 298 14.75 12.22 -21.27
CA LYS A 298 14.92 13.69 -21.36
C LYS A 298 13.87 14.35 -22.23
N GLN A 299 13.54 13.76 -23.40
CA GLN A 299 12.51 14.28 -24.29
C GLN A 299 11.14 14.19 -23.66
N THR A 300 10.87 13.07 -22.96
CA THR A 300 9.63 12.85 -22.22
C THR A 300 9.45 13.88 -21.11
N ALA A 301 10.52 14.16 -20.35
CA ALA A 301 10.47 15.18 -19.31
C ALA A 301 10.21 16.58 -19.88
N ALA A 302 10.88 16.95 -20.97
CA ALA A 302 10.66 18.22 -21.64
C ALA A 302 9.21 18.35 -22.15
N PHE A 303 8.67 17.30 -22.77
CA PHE A 303 7.29 17.29 -23.26
C PHE A 303 6.28 17.39 -22.11
N ALA A 304 6.44 16.61 -21.05
CA ALA A 304 5.58 16.63 -19.88
C ALA A 304 5.56 18.01 -19.20
N ASN A 305 6.74 18.63 -19.01
CA ASN A 305 6.85 19.98 -18.42
C ASN A 305 6.20 21.06 -19.28
N THR A 306 6.45 21.03 -20.60
CA THR A 306 5.94 22.08 -21.50
C THR A 306 4.42 22.04 -21.62
N ASN A 307 3.81 20.84 -21.55
CA ASN A 307 2.38 20.66 -21.76
C ASN A 307 1.60 20.41 -20.46
N HIS A 308 2.26 20.38 -19.30
CA HIS A 308 1.68 20.03 -17.99
C HIS A 308 0.87 18.73 -18.07
N LEU A 309 1.47 17.69 -18.68
CA LEU A 309 0.80 16.45 -19.03
C LEU A 309 1.40 15.28 -18.25
N ASN A 310 0.55 14.51 -17.60
CA ASN A 310 0.99 13.30 -16.88
C ASN A 310 1.44 12.22 -17.85
N VAL A 311 2.62 11.68 -17.60
CA VAL A 311 3.21 10.61 -18.39
C VAL A 311 3.61 9.45 -17.47
N ILE A 312 3.15 8.26 -17.80
CA ILE A 312 3.39 7.03 -17.04
C ILE A 312 4.39 6.15 -17.80
N ASN A 313 5.57 5.94 -17.24
CA ASN A 313 6.44 4.89 -17.76
C ASN A 313 5.91 3.51 -17.34
N PRO A 314 5.63 2.59 -18.29
CA PRO A 314 4.89 1.37 -17.99
C PRO A 314 5.74 0.24 -17.37
N LEU A 315 7.06 0.21 -17.60
CA LEU A 315 7.87 -0.98 -17.34
C LEU A 315 9.23 -0.71 -16.70
N SER A 316 9.68 0.55 -16.63
CA SER A 316 11.01 0.84 -16.07
C SER A 316 11.03 0.60 -14.56
N GLU A 317 12.19 0.14 -14.09
CA GLU A 317 12.54 -0.01 -12.68
C GLU A 317 13.64 0.99 -12.25
N ASP A 318 14.07 1.86 -13.19
CA ASP A 318 15.11 2.87 -12.99
C ASP A 318 14.48 4.25 -12.78
N LEU A 319 14.66 4.84 -11.60
CA LEU A 319 14.14 6.16 -11.24
C LEU A 319 14.58 7.30 -12.18
N GLU A 320 15.66 7.12 -12.94
CA GLU A 320 16.13 8.15 -13.87
C GLU A 320 15.08 8.46 -14.98
N VAL A 321 14.17 7.53 -15.28
CA VAL A 321 13.13 7.76 -16.30
C VAL A 321 12.09 8.80 -15.89
N ILE A 322 11.96 9.09 -14.61
CA ILE A 322 11.03 10.09 -14.07
C ILE A 322 11.73 11.35 -13.54
N ASN A 323 13.04 11.47 -13.76
CA ASN A 323 13.76 12.68 -13.41
C ASN A 323 13.42 13.82 -14.39
N GLY A 324 13.42 15.04 -13.86
CA GLY A 324 13.27 16.27 -14.66
C GLY A 324 11.83 16.75 -14.86
N SER A 325 10.80 16.04 -14.37
CA SER A 325 9.42 16.54 -14.37
C SER A 325 8.61 16.00 -13.21
N PRO A 326 7.78 16.81 -12.55
CA PRO A 326 6.84 16.33 -11.51
C PRO A 326 5.69 15.50 -12.11
N ASN A 327 5.43 15.61 -13.41
CA ASN A 327 4.37 14.90 -14.12
C ASN A 327 4.79 13.53 -14.67
N LEU A 328 6.02 13.07 -14.36
CA LEU A 328 6.48 11.74 -14.75
C LEU A 328 6.31 10.74 -13.62
N PHE A 329 5.66 9.62 -13.92
CA PHE A 329 5.40 8.53 -12.99
C PHE A 329 5.88 7.18 -13.55
N MET A 330 6.15 6.24 -12.66
CA MET A 330 6.36 4.83 -13.01
C MET A 330 5.20 3.99 -12.50
N PHE A 331 4.75 3.08 -13.33
CA PHE A 331 3.77 2.07 -12.92
C PHE A 331 4.39 1.05 -11.97
N GLU A 332 5.64 0.67 -12.24
CA GLU A 332 6.41 -0.28 -11.44
C GLU A 332 7.09 0.41 -10.23
N SER A 333 7.41 -0.39 -9.23
CA SER A 333 8.33 0.03 -8.17
C SER A 333 9.76 0.03 -8.68
N SER A 334 10.54 1.04 -8.35
CA SER A 334 11.96 1.07 -8.68
C SER A 334 12.75 0.02 -7.91
N VAL A 335 13.93 -0.33 -8.43
CA VAL A 335 14.89 -1.21 -7.72
C VAL A 335 15.17 -0.70 -6.31
N ILE A 336 15.30 0.63 -6.14
CA ILE A 336 15.57 1.27 -4.84
C ILE A 336 14.36 1.11 -3.93
N THR A 337 13.16 1.40 -4.41
CA THR A 337 11.92 1.27 -3.63
C THR A 337 11.70 -0.17 -3.20
N ARG A 338 11.89 -1.14 -4.10
CA ARG A 338 11.78 -2.58 -3.75
C ARG A 338 12.72 -2.95 -2.60
N ALA A 339 13.97 -2.50 -2.67
CA ALA A 339 14.96 -2.76 -1.65
C ALA A 339 14.59 -2.12 -0.30
N GLN A 340 14.15 -0.87 -0.30
CA GLN A 340 13.74 -0.16 0.90
C GLN A 340 12.52 -0.82 1.55
N ARG A 341 11.48 -1.17 0.78
CA ARG A 341 10.30 -1.84 1.31
C ARG A 341 10.59 -3.24 1.83
N ALA A 342 11.49 -3.98 1.18
CA ALA A 342 11.96 -5.27 1.69
C ALA A 342 12.73 -5.13 3.01
N ALA A 343 13.55 -4.08 3.16
CA ALA A 343 14.26 -3.78 4.41
C ALA A 343 13.30 -3.37 5.53
N ASP A 344 12.31 -2.52 5.23
CA ASP A 344 11.26 -2.13 6.17
C ASP A 344 10.49 -3.37 6.65
N PHE A 345 10.09 -4.24 5.72
CA PHE A 345 9.41 -5.50 6.04
C PHE A 345 10.25 -6.39 6.95
N ALA A 346 11.53 -6.60 6.62
CA ALA A 346 12.42 -7.42 7.44
C ALA A 346 12.58 -6.86 8.85
N TYR A 347 12.75 -5.55 8.96
CA TYR A 347 12.87 -4.90 10.25
C TYR A 347 11.59 -5.03 11.09
N ASP A 348 10.42 -4.89 10.47
CA ASP A 348 9.15 -4.94 11.21
C ASP A 348 8.75 -6.37 11.61
N ASN A 349 9.10 -7.38 10.79
CA ASN A 349 8.55 -8.73 10.95
C ASN A 349 9.52 -9.77 11.50
N PHE A 350 10.84 -9.59 11.37
CA PHE A 350 11.79 -10.54 11.92
C PHE A 350 12.28 -10.10 13.30
N PRO A 351 12.33 -10.98 14.29
CA PRO A 351 12.67 -10.61 15.68
C PRO A 351 14.14 -10.16 15.83
N ASP A 352 15.09 -10.88 15.25
CA ASP A 352 16.52 -10.52 15.26
C ASP A 352 16.81 -9.52 14.13
N LYS A 353 17.30 -8.33 14.52
CA LYS A 353 17.58 -7.21 13.60
C LYS A 353 18.99 -7.26 13.01
N THR A 354 19.53 -8.46 12.78
CA THR A 354 20.82 -8.66 12.11
C THR A 354 20.63 -9.33 10.74
N ALA A 355 21.37 -8.85 9.74
CA ALA A 355 21.25 -9.29 8.36
C ALA A 355 22.57 -9.79 7.77
N ALA A 356 22.49 -10.83 6.94
CA ALA A 356 23.48 -11.15 5.94
C ALA A 356 22.95 -10.80 4.55
N ILE A 357 23.75 -10.09 3.73
CA ILE A 357 23.38 -9.69 2.38
C ILE A 357 24.35 -10.32 1.40
N ILE A 358 23.83 -11.13 0.47
CA ILE A 358 24.58 -11.76 -0.62
C ILE A 358 23.94 -11.31 -1.95
N PHE A 359 24.73 -10.79 -2.87
CA PHE A 359 24.21 -10.24 -4.12
C PHE A 359 25.16 -10.46 -5.30
N GLU A 360 24.58 -10.61 -6.48
CA GLU A 360 25.32 -10.83 -7.73
C GLU A 360 26.03 -9.56 -8.18
N ASN A 361 27.19 -9.73 -8.83
CA ASN A 361 27.99 -8.62 -9.38
C ASN A 361 27.37 -8.09 -10.69
N VAL A 362 26.13 -7.65 -10.62
CA VAL A 362 25.45 -6.90 -11.68
C VAL A 362 24.94 -5.57 -11.12
N LYS A 363 24.65 -4.61 -12.00
CA LYS A 363 24.32 -3.24 -11.62
C LYS A 363 23.12 -3.19 -10.67
N ASP A 364 22.01 -3.79 -11.08
CA ASP A 364 20.74 -3.64 -10.35
C ASP A 364 20.74 -4.39 -9.02
N ASP A 365 21.37 -5.58 -8.96
CA ASP A 365 21.52 -6.30 -7.69
C ASP A 365 22.44 -5.57 -6.71
N THR A 366 23.47 -4.88 -7.23
CA THR A 366 24.34 -4.02 -6.40
C THR A 366 23.61 -2.80 -5.87
N ILE A 367 22.76 -2.15 -6.69
CA ILE A 367 21.91 -1.02 -6.27
C ILE A 367 20.93 -1.50 -5.20
N PHE A 368 20.27 -2.63 -5.45
CA PHE A 368 19.32 -3.24 -4.52
C PHE A 368 19.97 -3.51 -3.15
N ALA A 369 21.09 -4.25 -3.15
CA ALA A 369 21.80 -4.62 -1.92
C ALA A 369 22.22 -3.41 -1.09
N ARG A 370 22.72 -2.36 -1.74
CA ARG A 370 23.10 -1.11 -1.07
C ARG A 370 21.90 -0.34 -0.52
N ALA A 371 20.84 -0.23 -1.28
CA ALA A 371 19.62 0.45 -0.85
C ALA A 371 18.96 -0.28 0.33
N TYR A 372 18.94 -1.61 0.29
CA TYR A 372 18.45 -2.44 1.39
C TYR A 372 19.28 -2.23 2.66
N SER A 373 20.62 -2.37 2.56
CA SER A 373 21.54 -2.17 3.69
C SER A 373 21.34 -0.81 4.34
N LYS A 374 21.34 0.25 3.54
CA LYS A 374 21.13 1.62 4.02
C LYS A 374 19.79 1.77 4.75
N GLN A 375 18.70 1.27 4.17
CA GLN A 375 17.37 1.38 4.77
C GLN A 375 17.26 0.55 6.05
N PHE A 376 17.80 -0.66 6.05
CA PHE A 376 17.76 -1.54 7.22
C PHE A 376 18.54 -0.94 8.41
N GLU A 377 19.70 -0.35 8.15
CA GLU A 377 20.52 0.34 9.14
C GLU A 377 19.88 1.64 9.64
N LEU A 378 19.22 2.40 8.75
CA LEU A 378 18.42 3.58 9.14
C LEU A 378 17.28 3.23 10.11
N ARG A 379 16.72 2.01 10.00
CA ARG A 379 15.70 1.51 10.91
C ARG A 379 16.27 0.99 12.25
N GLY A 380 17.61 0.95 12.40
CA GLY A 380 18.30 0.44 13.58
C GLY A 380 18.74 -1.03 13.48
N GLY A 381 18.63 -1.64 12.30
CA GLY A 381 19.17 -2.97 12.02
C GLY A 381 20.69 -2.95 11.87
N LYS A 382 21.31 -4.14 11.88
CA LYS A 382 22.75 -4.30 11.72
C LYS A 382 23.08 -5.28 10.60
N VAL A 383 23.79 -4.83 9.57
CA VAL A 383 24.31 -5.71 8.51
C VAL A 383 25.66 -6.27 8.94
N LYS A 384 25.69 -7.58 9.27
CA LYS A 384 26.92 -8.27 9.71
C LYS A 384 27.73 -8.85 8.56
N LEU A 385 27.10 -9.13 7.42
CA LEU A 385 27.74 -9.63 6.21
C LEU A 385 27.19 -8.90 4.98
N PHE A 386 28.09 -8.35 4.15
CA PHE A 386 27.75 -7.75 2.86
C PHE A 386 28.68 -8.32 1.80
N LYS A 387 28.18 -9.34 1.07
CA LYS A 387 29.02 -10.19 0.20
C LYS A 387 28.57 -10.12 -1.26
N LYS A 388 29.46 -9.65 -2.11
CA LYS A 388 29.31 -9.70 -3.56
C LYS A 388 29.76 -11.06 -4.08
N ILE A 389 28.96 -11.65 -4.96
CA ILE A 389 29.26 -12.92 -5.65
C ILE A 389 29.30 -12.73 -7.18
N ASN A 390 29.90 -13.66 -7.88
CA ASN A 390 29.90 -13.70 -9.34
C ASN A 390 29.77 -15.16 -9.80
N THR A 391 28.55 -15.64 -9.86
CA THR A 391 28.25 -17.03 -10.17
C THR A 391 28.52 -17.41 -11.63
N LYS A 392 28.57 -16.43 -12.55
CA LYS A 392 28.93 -16.64 -13.96
C LYS A 392 30.41 -16.94 -14.17
N LYS A 393 31.30 -16.29 -13.36
CA LYS A 393 32.75 -16.47 -13.46
C LYS A 393 33.29 -17.58 -12.55
N SER A 394 32.63 -17.81 -11.44
CA SER A 394 33.01 -18.83 -10.46
C SER A 394 31.78 -19.65 -10.06
N PRO A 395 31.49 -20.73 -10.79
CA PRO A 395 30.32 -21.57 -10.51
C PRO A 395 30.49 -22.44 -9.25
N ASN A 396 31.58 -22.29 -8.51
CA ASN A 396 31.78 -22.98 -7.24
C ASN A 396 30.79 -22.43 -6.20
N VAL A 397 29.63 -23.02 -6.18
CA VAL A 397 28.47 -22.68 -5.36
C VAL A 397 28.80 -22.79 -3.87
N MET A 398 29.64 -23.74 -3.47
CA MET A 398 30.04 -23.96 -2.08
C MET A 398 30.90 -22.79 -1.54
N ALA A 399 31.61 -22.06 -2.41
CA ALA A 399 32.41 -20.91 -2.02
C ALA A 399 31.54 -19.69 -1.58
N ILE A 400 30.25 -19.65 -1.95
CA ILE A 400 29.35 -18.57 -1.54
C ILE A 400 29.23 -18.53 -0.03
N TYR A 401 29.08 -19.68 0.59
CA TYR A 401 28.85 -19.82 2.05
C TYR A 401 30.08 -20.30 2.83
N LYS A 402 31.26 -20.36 2.19
CA LYS A 402 32.51 -20.71 2.88
C LYS A 402 32.77 -19.76 4.06
N ASN A 403 32.92 -20.30 5.25
CA ASN A 403 33.11 -19.56 6.51
C ASN A 403 31.95 -18.62 6.88
N VAL A 404 30.73 -18.92 6.43
CA VAL A 404 29.52 -18.18 6.82
C VAL A 404 28.70 -19.08 7.75
N ASP A 405 28.61 -18.67 9.01
CA ASP A 405 27.74 -19.32 10.00
C ASP A 405 26.36 -18.64 9.98
N LEU A 406 25.38 -19.32 9.36
CA LEU A 406 24.02 -18.80 9.20
C LEU A 406 23.24 -18.70 10.52
N LYS A 407 23.73 -19.29 11.62
CA LYS A 407 23.07 -19.20 12.94
C LYS A 407 23.30 -17.83 13.59
N THR A 408 24.23 -17.03 13.09
CA THR A 408 24.61 -15.72 13.65
C THR A 408 23.79 -14.56 13.11
N PHE A 409 22.84 -14.81 12.19
CA PHE A 409 22.02 -13.80 11.52
C PHE A 409 20.54 -14.01 11.81
N GLY A 410 19.82 -12.90 11.92
CA GLY A 410 18.37 -12.88 12.05
C GLY A 410 17.64 -13.15 10.72
N HIS A 411 18.27 -12.80 9.59
CA HIS A 411 17.77 -13.15 8.27
C HIS A 411 18.88 -13.03 7.20
N LEU A 412 18.59 -13.59 6.04
CA LEU A 412 19.43 -13.56 4.85
C LEU A 412 18.69 -12.84 3.72
N LEU A 413 19.33 -11.86 3.07
CA LEU A 413 18.93 -11.33 1.79
C LEU A 413 19.83 -11.91 0.70
N VAL A 414 19.22 -12.51 -0.33
CA VAL A 414 19.94 -13.00 -1.51
C VAL A 414 19.37 -12.37 -2.78
N VAL A 415 20.17 -11.53 -3.43
CA VAL A 415 19.77 -10.83 -4.66
C VAL A 415 20.57 -11.41 -5.83
N SER A 416 20.02 -12.41 -6.46
CA SER A 416 20.61 -13.10 -7.63
C SER A 416 19.52 -13.85 -8.39
N ASP A 417 19.52 -13.72 -9.72
CA ASP A 417 18.66 -14.51 -10.64
C ASP A 417 19.36 -15.76 -11.15
N ASN A 418 20.51 -16.11 -10.60
CA ASN A 418 21.30 -17.24 -11.05
C ASN A 418 21.03 -18.50 -10.23
N LEU A 419 20.71 -19.59 -10.90
CA LEU A 419 20.42 -20.89 -10.29
C LEU A 419 21.49 -21.36 -9.27
N PRO A 420 22.82 -21.22 -9.52
CA PRO A 420 23.82 -21.63 -8.55
C PRO A 420 23.68 -20.92 -7.20
N ALA A 421 23.34 -19.63 -7.19
CA ALA A 421 23.13 -18.89 -5.96
C ALA A 421 21.90 -19.39 -5.20
N ALA A 422 20.80 -19.64 -5.90
CA ALA A 422 19.57 -20.14 -5.32
C ALA A 422 19.73 -21.53 -4.71
N VAL A 423 20.33 -22.48 -5.46
CA VAL A 423 20.58 -23.86 -4.98
C VAL A 423 21.52 -23.85 -3.77
N ALA A 424 22.61 -23.08 -3.81
CA ALA A 424 23.53 -22.97 -2.67
C ALA A 424 22.84 -22.43 -1.43
N THR A 425 22.02 -21.41 -1.60
CA THR A 425 21.29 -20.78 -0.49
C THR A 425 20.33 -21.78 0.15
N VAL A 426 19.46 -22.39 -0.63
CA VAL A 426 18.48 -23.37 -0.11
C VAL A 426 19.19 -24.51 0.61
N SER A 427 20.23 -25.11 0.01
CA SER A 427 20.99 -26.19 0.61
C SER A 427 21.67 -25.79 1.92
N GLN A 428 22.29 -24.60 1.98
CA GLN A 428 23.00 -24.15 3.18
C GLN A 428 22.06 -23.77 4.31
N VAL A 429 20.93 -23.12 3.98
CA VAL A 429 19.91 -22.75 4.97
C VAL A 429 19.27 -24.02 5.55
N GLN A 430 18.89 -24.99 4.74
CA GLN A 430 18.36 -26.27 5.22
C GLN A 430 19.34 -27.03 6.10
N SER A 431 20.64 -26.99 5.78
CA SER A 431 21.68 -27.66 6.56
C SER A 431 22.03 -26.98 7.88
N GLN A 432 22.10 -25.63 7.91
CA GLN A 432 22.61 -24.90 9.06
C GLN A 432 21.52 -24.30 9.96
N ASN A 433 20.47 -23.73 9.36
CA ASN A 433 19.37 -23.05 10.07
C ASN A 433 18.09 -23.03 9.20
N PRO A 434 17.31 -24.11 9.18
CA PRO A 434 16.10 -24.21 8.33
C PRO A 434 15.03 -23.15 8.60
N LYS A 435 15.06 -22.52 9.78
CA LYS A 435 14.11 -21.49 10.18
C LYS A 435 14.64 -20.06 9.94
N LEU A 436 15.81 -19.91 9.33
CA LEU A 436 16.33 -18.60 8.98
C LEU A 436 15.48 -17.97 7.88
N PRO A 437 14.85 -16.79 8.09
CA PRO A 437 14.14 -16.09 7.04
C PRO A 437 15.08 -15.70 5.91
N VAL A 438 14.69 -16.02 4.67
CA VAL A 438 15.43 -15.65 3.47
C VAL A 438 14.56 -14.79 2.59
N ILE A 439 15.00 -13.57 2.31
CA ILE A 439 14.35 -12.69 1.33
C ILE A 439 15.09 -12.81 0.00
N THR A 440 14.33 -13.01 -1.07
CA THR A 440 14.86 -13.12 -2.42
C THR A 440 13.88 -12.60 -3.47
N LYS A 441 14.21 -12.74 -4.75
CA LYS A 441 13.35 -12.36 -5.87
C LYS A 441 12.42 -13.51 -6.27
N GLU A 442 11.29 -13.16 -6.88
CA GLU A 442 10.30 -14.09 -7.43
C GLU A 442 10.85 -15.03 -8.50
N THR A 443 11.93 -14.66 -9.17
CA THR A 443 12.57 -15.45 -10.23
C THR A 443 12.96 -16.85 -9.77
N TRP A 444 13.18 -17.08 -8.47
CA TRP A 444 13.47 -18.42 -7.95
C TRP A 444 12.29 -19.38 -8.08
N LEU A 445 11.06 -18.88 -8.09
CA LEU A 445 9.86 -19.69 -8.31
C LEU A 445 9.75 -20.24 -9.73
N GLU A 446 10.47 -19.64 -10.67
CA GLU A 446 10.49 -20.01 -12.08
C GLU A 446 11.69 -20.91 -12.46
N MET A 447 12.57 -21.22 -11.51
CA MET A 447 13.75 -22.05 -11.73
C MET A 447 13.37 -23.55 -11.77
N PRO A 448 13.44 -24.24 -12.92
CA PRO A 448 12.94 -25.62 -13.04
C PRO A 448 13.66 -26.64 -12.14
N GLN A 449 14.88 -26.31 -11.71
CA GLN A 449 15.71 -27.17 -10.86
C GLN A 449 15.40 -27.06 -9.38
N LEU A 450 14.57 -26.09 -8.98
CA LEU A 450 14.08 -25.91 -7.62
C LEU A 450 12.60 -26.31 -7.57
N SER A 451 12.30 -27.43 -6.97
CA SER A 451 10.91 -27.81 -6.77
C SER A 451 10.23 -26.96 -5.72
N ILE A 452 8.93 -26.73 -5.87
CA ILE A 452 8.14 -26.00 -4.87
C ILE A 452 8.23 -26.67 -3.49
N ALA A 453 8.37 -28.01 -3.44
CA ALA A 453 8.53 -28.73 -2.18
C ALA A 453 9.86 -28.37 -1.48
N GLN A 454 10.97 -28.30 -2.22
CA GLN A 454 12.27 -27.87 -1.67
C GLN A 454 12.25 -26.42 -1.18
N LEU A 455 11.59 -25.54 -1.90
CA LEU A 455 11.44 -24.13 -1.49
C LEU A 455 10.56 -23.99 -0.25
N ASP A 456 9.52 -24.81 -0.11
CA ASP A 456 8.57 -24.81 1.01
C ASP A 456 9.18 -25.28 2.35
N GLU A 457 10.29 -26.05 2.29
CA GLU A 457 11.06 -26.46 3.46
C GLU A 457 11.97 -25.36 4.04
N THR A 458 11.96 -24.17 3.42
CA THR A 458 12.79 -23.03 3.80
C THR A 458 11.90 -21.81 4.04
N GLU A 459 12.19 -20.99 5.04
CA GLU A 459 11.45 -19.75 5.33
C GLU A 459 11.72 -18.68 4.27
N LEU A 460 11.15 -18.87 3.07
CA LEU A 460 11.38 -18.01 1.90
C LEU A 460 10.34 -16.90 1.77
N TYR A 461 10.83 -15.69 1.59
CA TYR A 461 10.06 -14.48 1.32
C TYR A 461 10.47 -13.92 -0.04
N PHE A 462 9.49 -13.76 -0.93
CA PHE A 462 9.71 -13.31 -2.31
C PHE A 462 9.27 -11.86 -2.48
N ILE A 463 10.16 -11.03 -3.00
CA ILE A 463 9.81 -9.70 -3.51
C ILE A 463 9.20 -9.92 -4.88
N TYR A 464 7.88 -9.69 -5.01
CA TYR A 464 7.14 -10.04 -6.22
C TYR A 464 6.26 -8.88 -6.72
N PRO A 465 6.84 -7.84 -7.34
CA PRO A 465 6.12 -6.63 -7.75
C PRO A 465 4.92 -6.89 -8.66
N LYS A 466 5.02 -7.87 -9.55
CA LYS A 466 3.99 -8.24 -10.54
C LYS A 466 3.08 -9.37 -10.10
N TYR A 467 2.94 -9.57 -8.78
CA TYR A 467 2.08 -10.63 -8.25
C TYR A 467 0.61 -10.38 -8.57
N ALA A 468 -0.03 -11.36 -9.18
CA ALA A 468 -1.48 -11.41 -9.36
C ALA A 468 -2.00 -12.70 -8.75
N ASP A 469 -2.85 -12.60 -7.72
CA ASP A 469 -3.39 -13.77 -7.03
C ASP A 469 -4.41 -14.50 -7.92
N LEU A 470 -4.05 -15.67 -8.40
CA LEU A 470 -4.92 -16.51 -9.23
C LEU A 470 -6.19 -16.99 -8.52
N LYS A 471 -6.26 -16.87 -7.19
CA LYS A 471 -7.47 -17.16 -6.40
C LYS A 471 -8.43 -15.96 -6.35
N ASN A 472 -7.95 -14.75 -6.68
CA ASN A 472 -8.77 -13.55 -6.72
C ASN A 472 -9.82 -13.63 -7.85
N ALA A 473 -11.06 -13.26 -7.55
CA ALA A 473 -12.17 -13.32 -8.51
C ALA A 473 -11.94 -12.43 -9.74
N SER A 474 -11.44 -11.20 -9.55
CA SER A 474 -11.12 -10.26 -10.63
C SER A 474 -10.03 -10.81 -11.55
N VAL A 475 -8.98 -11.42 -10.98
CA VAL A 475 -7.90 -12.04 -11.74
C VAL A 475 -8.42 -13.21 -12.57
N ARG A 476 -9.27 -14.08 -11.98
CA ARG A 476 -9.88 -15.18 -12.73
C ARG A 476 -10.81 -14.69 -13.84
N GLN A 477 -11.58 -13.64 -13.58
CA GLN A 477 -12.48 -13.03 -14.58
C GLN A 477 -11.67 -12.44 -15.74
N PHE A 478 -10.62 -11.68 -15.45
CA PHE A 478 -9.71 -11.14 -16.46
C PHE A 478 -9.11 -12.26 -17.32
N ARG A 479 -8.56 -13.31 -16.70
CA ARG A 479 -7.99 -14.46 -17.42
C ARG A 479 -8.98 -15.10 -18.38
N ARG A 480 -10.19 -15.38 -17.92
CA ARG A 480 -11.24 -15.96 -18.79
C ARG A 480 -11.55 -15.03 -19.95
N LYS A 481 -11.73 -13.73 -19.69
CA LYS A 481 -12.04 -12.76 -20.73
C LYS A 481 -10.89 -12.63 -21.73
N PHE A 482 -9.64 -12.55 -21.25
CA PHE A 482 -8.46 -12.44 -22.09
C PHE A 482 -8.33 -13.69 -22.99
N THR A 483 -8.39 -14.88 -22.41
CA THR A 483 -8.29 -16.14 -23.16
C THR A 483 -9.42 -16.28 -24.19
N SER A 484 -10.65 -15.91 -23.86
CA SER A 484 -11.77 -15.96 -24.79
C SER A 484 -11.66 -14.94 -25.94
N THR A 485 -10.93 -13.83 -25.72
CA THR A 485 -10.78 -12.77 -26.73
C THR A 485 -9.59 -13.04 -27.66
N TYR A 486 -8.47 -13.53 -27.11
CA TYR A 486 -7.20 -13.65 -27.85
C TYR A 486 -6.75 -15.10 -28.11
N ASN A 487 -7.46 -16.11 -27.60
CA ASN A 487 -7.16 -17.55 -27.70
C ASN A 487 -5.78 -17.97 -27.13
N VAL A 488 -5.21 -17.14 -26.22
CA VAL A 488 -3.97 -17.42 -25.50
C VAL A 488 -4.13 -17.01 -24.03
N PRO A 489 -3.43 -17.64 -23.09
CA PRO A 489 -3.42 -17.17 -21.71
C PRO A 489 -2.74 -15.79 -21.61
N PRO A 490 -3.18 -14.90 -20.71
CA PRO A 490 -2.54 -13.61 -20.51
C PRO A 490 -1.12 -13.76 -19.96
N SER A 491 -0.17 -13.03 -20.53
CA SER A 491 1.16 -12.83 -19.96
C SER A 491 1.10 -11.84 -18.80
N HIS A 492 2.17 -11.73 -17.99
CA HIS A 492 2.26 -10.73 -16.95
C HIS A 492 2.17 -9.28 -17.49
N TYR A 493 2.57 -9.05 -18.75
CA TYR A 493 2.37 -7.76 -19.41
C TYR A 493 0.90 -7.45 -19.70
N ALA A 494 0.10 -8.45 -20.03
CA ALA A 494 -1.34 -8.27 -20.23
C ALA A 494 -2.04 -7.86 -18.93
N TYR A 495 -1.65 -8.46 -17.78
CA TYR A 495 -2.15 -8.01 -16.47
C TYR A 495 -1.73 -6.57 -16.17
N ALA A 496 -0.45 -6.24 -16.40
CA ALA A 496 0.06 -4.89 -16.17
C ALA A 496 -0.66 -3.85 -17.03
N GLY A 497 -0.89 -4.15 -18.32
CA GLY A 497 -1.61 -3.27 -19.21
C GLY A 497 -3.05 -3.01 -18.79
N PHE A 498 -3.77 -4.06 -18.37
CA PHE A 498 -5.11 -3.90 -17.82
C PHE A 498 -5.12 -3.02 -16.58
N GLU A 499 -4.30 -3.38 -15.59
CA GLU A 499 -4.24 -2.67 -14.32
C GLU A 499 -3.86 -1.19 -14.50
N MET A 500 -2.89 -0.92 -15.37
CA MET A 500 -2.41 0.43 -15.64
C MET A 500 -3.51 1.31 -16.22
N LEU A 501 -4.13 0.89 -17.32
CA LEU A 501 -5.17 1.73 -17.94
C LEU A 501 -6.40 1.82 -17.06
N PHE A 502 -6.77 0.74 -16.35
CA PHE A 502 -7.90 0.77 -15.43
C PHE A 502 -7.66 1.74 -14.27
N ARG A 503 -6.46 1.70 -13.66
CA ARG A 503 -6.08 2.58 -12.56
C ARG A 503 -6.03 4.05 -12.98
N TYR A 504 -5.23 4.37 -14.01
CA TYR A 504 -5.05 5.77 -14.41
C TYR A 504 -6.29 6.33 -15.10
N GLY A 505 -7.06 5.54 -15.81
CA GLY A 505 -8.38 5.92 -16.32
C GLY A 505 -9.39 6.22 -15.20
N SER A 506 -9.34 5.44 -14.12
CA SER A 506 -10.15 5.71 -12.92
C SER A 506 -9.70 7.00 -12.21
N LEU A 507 -8.38 7.27 -12.16
CA LEU A 507 -7.85 8.53 -11.62
C LEU A 507 -8.27 9.73 -12.47
N LEU A 508 -8.19 9.66 -13.79
CA LEU A 508 -8.71 10.68 -14.69
C LEU A 508 -10.20 10.95 -14.43
N ASN A 509 -11.01 9.90 -14.31
CA ASN A 509 -12.44 10.06 -14.02
C ASN A 509 -12.70 10.66 -12.64
N ALA A 510 -11.90 10.27 -11.63
CA ALA A 510 -12.05 10.76 -10.26
C ALA A 510 -11.55 12.19 -10.08
N TYR A 511 -10.41 12.53 -10.68
CA TYR A 511 -9.63 13.73 -10.36
C TYR A 511 -9.35 14.65 -11.58
N GLY A 512 -9.67 14.23 -12.80
CA GLY A 512 -9.31 14.95 -14.02
C GLY A 512 -7.84 14.76 -14.44
N PRO A 513 -7.37 15.50 -15.44
CA PRO A 513 -6.01 15.40 -15.96
C PRO A 513 -4.90 15.70 -14.95
N ASP A 514 -5.17 16.54 -13.94
CA ASP A 514 -4.19 16.98 -12.93
C ASP A 514 -4.18 16.05 -11.68
N PHE A 515 -4.48 14.76 -11.87
CA PHE A 515 -4.58 13.78 -10.77
C PHE A 515 -3.28 13.62 -9.96
N GLU A 516 -2.14 14.03 -10.48
CA GLU A 516 -0.84 13.96 -9.80
C GLU A 516 -0.82 14.75 -8.49
N THR A 517 -1.61 15.82 -8.39
CA THR A 517 -1.71 16.64 -7.19
C THR A 517 -2.38 15.91 -6.01
N PHE A 518 -3.10 14.81 -6.31
CA PHE A 518 -3.82 13.99 -5.34
C PHE A 518 -3.07 12.74 -4.91
N LEU A 519 -2.16 12.24 -5.75
CA LEU A 519 -1.42 11.01 -5.47
C LEU A 519 -0.64 11.05 -4.14
N PRO A 520 0.02 12.16 -3.75
CA PRO A 520 0.71 12.26 -2.45
C PRO A 520 -0.23 12.21 -1.26
N GLN A 521 -1.52 12.50 -1.46
CA GLN A 521 -2.54 12.52 -0.42
C GLN A 521 -3.27 11.18 -0.29
N THR A 522 -3.05 10.27 -1.25
CA THR A 522 -3.70 8.95 -1.24
C THR A 522 -2.90 7.98 -0.39
N ASN A 523 -3.60 7.24 0.46
CA ASN A 523 -3.04 6.06 1.11
C ASN A 523 -2.80 4.94 0.08
N THR A 524 -2.22 3.83 0.54
CA THR A 524 -2.18 2.59 -0.26
C THR A 524 -3.60 2.19 -0.67
N VAL A 525 -3.84 2.07 -1.96
CA VAL A 525 -5.13 1.65 -2.52
C VAL A 525 -5.03 0.27 -3.13
N SER A 526 -6.05 -0.54 -2.94
CA SER A 526 -6.13 -1.87 -3.57
C SER A 526 -6.14 -1.75 -5.09
N GLY A 527 -5.37 -2.61 -5.76
CA GLY A 527 -5.48 -2.80 -7.21
C GLY A 527 -6.67 -3.68 -7.58
N THR A 528 -6.89 -3.82 -8.87
CA THR A 528 -7.92 -4.71 -9.44
C THR A 528 -7.39 -6.12 -9.67
N LEU A 529 -6.21 -6.23 -10.28
CA LEU A 529 -5.52 -7.49 -10.55
C LEU A 529 -4.26 -7.65 -9.69
N PHE A 530 -3.59 -6.55 -9.37
CA PHE A 530 -2.44 -6.50 -8.46
C PHE A 530 -2.88 -6.16 -7.04
N PRO A 531 -2.09 -6.48 -6.00
CA PRO A 531 -2.52 -6.27 -4.62
C PRO A 531 -2.80 -4.81 -4.29
N ALA A 532 -1.89 -3.89 -4.64
CA ALA A 532 -2.06 -2.49 -4.30
C ALA A 532 -1.09 -1.54 -5.02
N PHE A 533 -1.43 -0.24 -4.90
CA PHE A 533 -0.60 0.88 -5.35
C PHE A 533 -0.49 1.95 -4.27
N ASN A 534 0.68 2.60 -4.21
CA ASN A 534 0.93 3.73 -3.33
C ASN A 534 1.90 4.70 -4.02
N HIS A 535 1.47 5.96 -4.17
CA HIS A 535 2.29 7.06 -4.70
C HIS A 535 2.40 8.22 -3.69
N ALA A 536 2.10 7.98 -2.41
CA ALA A 536 2.09 9.05 -1.40
C ALA A 536 3.47 9.67 -1.14
N THR A 537 4.54 8.89 -1.27
CA THR A 537 5.90 9.34 -0.96
C THR A 537 6.86 9.28 -2.14
N GLY A 538 6.38 8.90 -3.33
CA GLY A 538 7.21 8.74 -4.52
C GLY A 538 6.38 8.73 -5.81
N ARG A 539 7.07 8.91 -6.94
CA ARG A 539 6.45 8.87 -8.27
C ARG A 539 6.56 7.51 -8.96
N ASP A 540 7.10 6.52 -8.26
CA ASP A 540 7.02 5.09 -8.56
C ASP A 540 6.09 4.41 -7.55
N ASN A 541 5.64 3.20 -7.85
CA ASN A 541 4.78 2.48 -6.91
C ASN A 541 5.53 2.13 -5.63
N GLN A 542 5.12 2.70 -4.52
CA GLN A 542 5.72 2.49 -3.19
C GLN A 542 5.20 1.22 -2.49
N PHE A 543 4.17 0.55 -3.03
CA PHE A 543 3.73 -0.74 -2.53
C PHE A 543 4.46 -1.87 -3.26
N VAL A 544 5.19 -2.67 -2.50
CA VAL A 544 5.92 -3.83 -3.02
C VAL A 544 5.37 -5.09 -2.37
N PRO A 545 4.71 -5.98 -3.11
CA PRO A 545 4.22 -7.24 -2.56
C PRO A 545 5.38 -8.11 -2.07
N ILE A 546 5.27 -8.56 -0.83
CA ILE A 546 6.17 -9.54 -0.22
C ILE A 546 5.35 -10.80 0.07
N LEU A 547 5.77 -11.90 -0.52
CA LEU A 547 5.08 -13.18 -0.47
C LEU A 547 5.90 -14.19 0.32
N LYS A 548 5.25 -14.97 1.17
CA LYS A 548 5.84 -16.15 1.81
C LYS A 548 5.33 -17.40 1.10
N LEU A 549 6.22 -18.32 0.83
CA LEU A 549 5.82 -19.66 0.42
C LEU A 549 5.56 -20.49 1.69
N GLU A 550 4.33 -20.99 1.82
CA GLU A 550 3.91 -21.79 2.97
C GLU A 550 2.85 -22.80 2.53
N ASN A 551 3.05 -24.08 2.88
CA ASN A 551 2.20 -25.18 2.43
C ASN A 551 2.03 -25.21 0.90
N LYS A 552 3.10 -25.00 0.16
CA LYS A 552 3.16 -24.93 -1.32
C LYS A 552 2.26 -23.83 -1.92
N GLN A 553 1.92 -22.81 -1.14
CA GLN A 553 1.10 -21.69 -1.57
C GLN A 553 1.81 -20.36 -1.26
N LEU A 554 1.67 -19.40 -2.17
CA LEU A 554 2.17 -18.05 -1.95
C LEU A 554 1.13 -17.25 -1.16
N MET A 555 1.55 -16.67 -0.06
CA MET A 555 0.73 -15.84 0.81
C MET A 555 1.29 -14.42 0.86
N LEU A 556 0.44 -13.43 0.62
CA LEU A 556 0.82 -12.02 0.71
C LEU A 556 0.99 -11.61 2.18
N MET A 557 2.21 -11.22 2.55
CA MET A 557 2.59 -10.91 3.94
C MET A 557 2.31 -9.46 4.33
N ASN A 558 2.14 -8.58 3.37
CA ASN A 558 1.82 -7.15 3.56
C ASN A 558 0.52 -6.75 2.85
N PRO A 559 -0.63 -7.42 3.13
CA PRO A 559 -1.89 -7.09 2.49
C PRO A 559 -2.35 -5.67 2.86
N VAL A 560 -3.05 -5.02 1.93
CA VAL A 560 -3.77 -3.78 2.25
C VAL A 560 -4.95 -4.16 3.13
N ILE A 561 -4.94 -3.70 4.36
CA ILE A 561 -6.07 -3.85 5.26
C ILE A 561 -7.15 -2.87 4.77
N LYS A 562 -8.26 -3.43 4.28
CA LYS A 562 -9.42 -2.65 3.82
C LYS A 562 -10.15 -2.05 5.01
#